data_571ab17320735b73cf6b0d9c0f8d6119
#
_entry.id   571ab17320735b73cf6b0d9c0f8d6119
#
_cell.length_a   1.000
_cell.length_b   1.000
_cell.length_c   1.000
_cell.angle_alpha   90.00
_cell.angle_beta   90.00
_cell.angle_gamma   90.00
#
_symmetry.space_group_name_H-M   'P 1'
#
loop_
_entity.id
_entity.type
_entity.pdbx_description
1 polymer ?
#
loop_
_entity_poly.entity_id
_entity_poly.type
_entity_poly.pdbx_seq_one_letter_code
_entity_poly.pdbx_strand_id
1 'polypeptide(L)'
;MLVDDQGNLVVIDFELASIGDPREDLGYFKAYAQAAPPDIIDENPEAFLNRYREITGFSEDQVNPAVLTYFLVLGVIGVVSQLSATGSEMARGNTSATNIAFSLDGLLFGQAAWMAATDALEAALDGEE
;
A
#
# COMPACT_ATOMS: atom_id res chain seq x y z
N MET A 1 -8.30 -8.48 8.14
CA MET A 1 -9.76 -8.34 8.37
C MET A 1 -10.36 -9.71 8.59
N LEU A 2 -11.36 -9.82 9.47
CA LEU A 2 -12.14 -11.03 9.72
C LEU A 2 -13.60 -10.76 9.36
N VAL A 3 -14.37 -11.82 9.22
CA VAL A 3 -15.84 -11.74 9.06
C VAL A 3 -16.44 -12.42 10.28
N ASP A 4 -17.35 -11.75 10.98
CA ASP A 4 -18.04 -12.32 12.12
C ASP A 4 -19.17 -13.29 11.69
N ASP A 5 -19.79 -13.96 12.65
CA ASP A 5 -20.88 -14.94 12.41
C ASP A 5 -22.14 -14.29 11.80
N GLN A 6 -22.24 -12.97 11.81
CA GLN A 6 -23.33 -12.19 11.22
C GLN A 6 -22.98 -11.63 9.83
N GLY A 7 -21.76 -11.88 9.34
CA GLY A 7 -21.27 -11.39 8.05
C GLY A 7 -20.72 -9.96 8.08
N ASN A 8 -20.51 -9.37 9.26
CA ASN A 8 -19.90 -8.05 9.36
C ASN A 8 -18.38 -8.14 9.25
N LEU A 9 -17.77 -7.14 8.62
CA LEU A 9 -16.32 -6.99 8.57
C LEU A 9 -15.80 -6.46 9.90
N VAL A 10 -14.84 -7.17 10.48
CA VAL A 10 -14.12 -6.78 11.68
C VAL A 10 -12.69 -6.42 11.30
N VAL A 11 -12.34 -5.17 11.52
CA VAL A 11 -10.95 -4.70 11.31
C VAL A 11 -10.14 -5.09 12.54
N ILE A 12 -8.99 -5.70 12.31
CA ILE A 12 -8.02 -6.13 13.32
C ILE A 12 -6.65 -5.62 12.95
N ASP A 13 -5.70 -5.72 13.89
CA ASP A 13 -4.28 -5.46 13.63
C ASP A 13 -3.99 -3.96 13.43
N PHE A 14 -4.30 -3.19 14.49
CA PHE A 14 -4.11 -1.73 14.48
C PHE A 14 -2.71 -1.28 14.90
N GLU A 15 -1.72 -2.17 14.93
CA GLU A 15 -0.38 -1.84 15.42
C GLU A 15 0.34 -0.78 14.57
N LEU A 16 -0.04 -0.66 13.29
CA LEU A 16 0.47 0.35 12.36
C LEU A 16 -0.48 1.54 12.18
N ALA A 17 -1.60 1.57 12.90
CA ALA A 17 -2.57 2.64 12.75
C ALA A 17 -1.97 3.98 13.20
N SER A 18 -2.18 5.01 12.41
CA SER A 18 -1.72 6.37 12.68
C SER A 18 -2.83 7.39 12.39
N ILE A 19 -2.67 8.59 12.93
CA ILE A 19 -3.52 9.72 12.56
C ILE A 19 -2.80 10.46 11.43
N GLY A 20 -3.36 10.39 10.22
CA GLY A 20 -2.77 10.95 9.00
C GLY A 20 -3.81 11.24 7.94
N ASP A 21 -3.33 11.42 6.72
CA ASP A 21 -4.19 11.57 5.54
C ASP A 21 -4.85 10.23 5.22
N PRO A 22 -6.20 10.12 5.17
CA PRO A 22 -6.87 8.86 4.90
C PRO A 22 -6.56 8.27 3.51
N ARG A 23 -6.01 9.05 2.59
CA ARG A 23 -5.56 8.57 1.28
C ARG A 23 -4.28 7.73 1.35
N GLU A 24 -3.53 7.80 2.47
CA GLU A 24 -2.39 6.90 2.72
C GLU A 24 -2.83 5.44 2.72
N ASP A 25 -4.03 5.14 3.24
CA ASP A 25 -4.60 3.80 3.24
C ASP A 25 -4.82 3.26 1.82
N LEU A 26 -5.19 4.12 0.87
CA LEU A 26 -5.33 3.73 -0.54
C LEU A 26 -3.98 3.31 -1.14
N GLY A 27 -2.94 4.10 -0.89
CA GLY A 27 -1.59 3.79 -1.36
C GLY A 27 -1.04 2.52 -0.74
N TYR A 28 -1.23 2.35 0.57
CA TYR A 28 -0.82 1.16 1.29
C TYR A 28 -1.57 -0.09 0.80
N PHE A 29 -2.88 0.01 0.64
CA PHE A 29 -3.69 -1.07 0.07
C PHE A 29 -3.23 -1.44 -1.34
N LYS A 30 -2.99 -0.45 -2.20
CA LYS A 30 -2.50 -0.68 -3.56
C LYS A 30 -1.12 -1.36 -3.57
N ALA A 31 -0.21 -0.94 -2.70
CA ALA A 31 1.11 -1.56 -2.56
C ALA A 31 1.03 -3.05 -2.22
N TYR A 32 0.09 -3.43 -1.35
CA TYR A 32 -0.12 -4.84 -0.98
C TYR A 32 -0.91 -5.61 -2.04
N ALA A 33 -1.87 -4.99 -2.70
CA ALA A 33 -2.69 -5.64 -3.73
C ALA A 33 -1.85 -6.05 -4.96
N GLN A 34 -0.80 -5.31 -5.27
CA GLN A 34 0.17 -5.71 -6.31
C GLN A 34 0.90 -7.02 -5.98
N ALA A 35 1.03 -7.36 -4.69
CA ALA A 35 1.67 -8.59 -4.22
C ALA A 35 0.75 -9.81 -4.24
N ALA A 36 -0.55 -9.61 -4.15
CA ALA A 36 -1.53 -10.67 -3.95
C ALA A 36 -2.77 -10.44 -4.83
N PRO A 37 -2.82 -11.06 -6.02
CA PRO A 37 -4.00 -10.99 -6.87
C PRO A 37 -5.25 -11.60 -6.19
N PRO A 38 -6.48 -11.11 -6.50
CA PRO A 38 -6.75 -10.11 -7.52
C PRO A 38 -6.52 -8.67 -7.01
N ASP A 39 -5.91 -7.82 -7.83
CA ASP A 39 -5.86 -6.39 -7.55
C ASP A 39 -7.21 -5.75 -7.93
N ILE A 40 -8.06 -5.59 -6.95
CA ILE A 40 -9.43 -5.05 -7.10
C ILE A 40 -9.41 -3.64 -7.69
N ILE A 41 -8.35 -2.87 -7.41
CA ILE A 41 -8.20 -1.52 -7.95
C ILE A 41 -7.93 -1.59 -9.46
N ASP A 42 -7.02 -2.45 -9.89
CA ASP A 42 -6.65 -2.56 -11.30
C ASP A 42 -7.74 -3.23 -12.16
N GLU A 43 -8.58 -4.08 -11.57
CA GLU A 43 -9.73 -4.66 -12.29
C GLU A 43 -10.76 -3.61 -12.70
N ASN A 44 -11.02 -2.60 -11.86
CA ASN A 44 -11.95 -1.51 -12.17
C ASN A 44 -11.60 -0.24 -11.38
N PRO A 45 -10.52 0.48 -11.76
CA PRO A 45 -10.00 1.61 -11.00
C PRO A 45 -11.02 2.76 -10.89
N GLU A 46 -11.76 3.05 -11.93
CA GLU A 46 -12.79 4.09 -11.95
C GLU A 46 -13.90 3.81 -10.93
N ALA A 47 -14.45 2.60 -10.93
CA ALA A 47 -15.52 2.24 -10.01
C ALA A 47 -15.03 2.26 -8.55
N PHE A 48 -13.79 1.82 -8.30
CA PHE A 48 -13.18 1.86 -6.99
C PHE A 48 -13.01 3.30 -6.48
N LEU A 49 -12.40 4.18 -7.28
CA LEU A 49 -12.17 5.57 -6.90
C LEU A 49 -13.49 6.35 -6.74
N ASN A 50 -14.47 6.11 -7.62
CA ASN A 50 -15.80 6.71 -7.50
C ASN A 50 -16.46 6.31 -6.18
N ARG A 51 -16.42 5.01 -5.83
CA ARG A 51 -16.99 4.53 -4.58
C ARG A 51 -16.28 5.11 -3.36
N TYR A 52 -14.96 5.24 -3.40
CA TYR A 52 -14.21 5.86 -2.34
C TYR A 52 -14.60 7.33 -2.14
N ARG A 53 -14.71 8.10 -3.25
CA ARG A 53 -15.17 9.50 -3.22
C ARG A 53 -16.58 9.65 -2.65
N GLU A 54 -17.51 8.79 -3.03
CA GLU A 54 -18.87 8.78 -2.49
C GLU A 54 -18.91 8.61 -0.96
N ILE A 55 -18.09 7.71 -0.43
CA ILE A 55 -18.07 7.40 1.01
C ILE A 55 -17.37 8.48 1.81
N THR A 56 -16.27 9.02 1.30
CA THR A 56 -15.41 9.95 2.02
C THR A 56 -15.75 11.42 1.80
N GLY A 57 -16.48 11.73 0.73
CA GLY A 57 -16.80 13.10 0.32
C GLY A 57 -15.65 13.84 -0.38
N PHE A 58 -14.55 13.15 -0.72
CA PHE A 58 -13.48 13.74 -1.52
C PHE A 58 -13.92 14.04 -2.95
N SER A 59 -13.40 15.13 -3.51
CA SER A 59 -13.57 15.48 -4.91
C SER A 59 -12.66 14.64 -5.83
N GLU A 60 -12.90 14.73 -7.14
CA GLU A 60 -12.06 14.08 -8.14
C GLU A 60 -10.60 14.61 -8.12
N ASP A 61 -10.43 15.91 -7.89
CA ASP A 61 -9.09 16.51 -7.75
C ASP A 61 -8.32 15.98 -6.53
N GLN A 62 -9.04 15.55 -5.49
CA GLN A 62 -8.44 15.03 -4.26
C GLN A 62 -8.16 13.53 -4.31
N VAL A 63 -8.93 12.78 -5.11
CA VAL A 63 -8.77 11.33 -5.28
C VAL A 63 -8.94 10.96 -6.74
N ASN A 64 -7.83 10.73 -7.42
CA ASN A 64 -7.71 10.35 -8.82
C ASN A 64 -6.52 9.41 -9.01
N PRO A 65 -6.27 8.86 -10.21
CA PRO A 65 -5.16 7.96 -10.46
C PRO A 65 -3.78 8.52 -10.12
N ALA A 66 -3.52 9.80 -10.37
CA ALA A 66 -2.23 10.42 -10.05
C ALA A 66 -2.01 10.52 -8.54
N VAL A 67 -3.05 10.95 -7.79
CA VAL A 67 -3.03 10.98 -6.32
C VAL A 67 -2.85 9.58 -5.75
N LEU A 68 -3.55 8.58 -6.30
CA LEU A 68 -3.37 7.18 -5.88
C LEU A 68 -1.93 6.72 -6.10
N THR A 69 -1.33 7.06 -7.24
CA THR A 69 0.07 6.70 -7.55
C THR A 69 1.04 7.39 -6.59
N TYR A 70 0.81 8.66 -6.24
CA TYR A 70 1.61 9.35 -5.24
C TYR A 70 1.59 8.64 -3.87
N PHE A 71 0.40 8.30 -3.38
CA PHE A 71 0.27 7.58 -2.11
C PHE A 71 0.79 6.13 -2.20
N LEU A 72 0.72 5.50 -3.37
CA LEU A 72 1.36 4.20 -3.61
C LEU A 72 2.88 4.27 -3.38
N VAL A 73 3.56 5.29 -3.93
CA VAL A 73 4.99 5.48 -3.71
C VAL A 73 5.30 5.64 -2.22
N LEU A 74 4.52 6.47 -1.50
CA LEU A 74 4.66 6.63 -0.06
C LEU A 74 4.42 5.33 0.71
N GLY A 75 3.38 4.57 0.34
CA GLY A 75 3.06 3.28 0.95
C GLY A 75 4.20 2.27 0.76
N VAL A 76 4.76 2.17 -0.43
CA VAL A 76 5.90 1.29 -0.72
C VAL A 76 7.15 1.70 0.07
N ILE A 77 7.45 3.00 0.17
CA ILE A 77 8.55 3.50 1.02
C ILE A 77 8.33 3.08 2.48
N GLY A 78 7.12 3.21 2.99
CA GLY A 78 6.75 2.78 4.34
C GLY A 78 7.03 1.29 4.56
N VAL A 79 6.56 0.44 3.66
CA VAL A 79 6.79 -1.02 3.71
C VAL A 79 8.28 -1.35 3.67
N VAL A 80 9.03 -0.80 2.72
CA VAL A 80 10.48 -1.03 2.60
C VAL A 80 11.22 -0.57 3.85
N SER A 81 10.83 0.56 4.43
CA SER A 81 11.43 1.08 5.66
C SER A 81 11.22 0.15 6.85
N GLN A 82 10.00 -0.38 7.03
CA GLN A 82 9.67 -1.34 8.08
C GLN A 82 10.46 -2.65 7.93
N LEU A 83 10.52 -3.20 6.71
CA LEU A 83 11.26 -4.43 6.43
C LEU A 83 12.77 -4.24 6.60
N SER A 84 13.30 -3.07 6.26
CA SER A 84 14.71 -2.73 6.46
C SER A 84 15.12 -2.68 7.95
N ALA A 85 14.20 -2.30 8.83
CA ALA A 85 14.44 -2.32 10.28
C ALA A 85 14.72 -3.74 10.79
N THR A 86 14.07 -4.75 10.21
CA THR A 86 14.32 -6.18 10.53
C THR A 86 15.76 -6.58 10.22
N GLY A 87 16.38 -6.01 9.19
CA GLY A 87 17.79 -6.22 8.87
C GLY A 87 18.72 -5.80 10.02
N SER A 88 18.42 -4.72 10.72
CA SER A 88 19.17 -4.27 11.88
C SER A 88 19.03 -5.22 13.07
N GLU A 89 17.82 -5.73 13.32
CA GLU A 89 17.58 -6.71 14.38
C GLU A 89 18.22 -8.06 14.06
N MET A 90 18.26 -8.44 12.78
CA MET A 90 19.01 -9.61 12.31
C MET A 90 20.50 -9.50 12.61
N ALA A 91 21.12 -8.35 12.32
CA ALA A 91 22.54 -8.12 12.60
C ALA A 91 22.85 -8.18 14.11
N ARG A 92 21.88 -7.91 14.96
CA ARG A 92 21.99 -8.01 16.43
C ARG A 92 21.66 -9.40 16.98
N GLY A 93 21.22 -10.34 16.13
CA GLY A 93 20.81 -11.68 16.54
C GLY A 93 19.44 -11.72 17.25
N ASN A 94 18.62 -10.70 17.10
CA ASN A 94 17.36 -10.53 17.83
C ASN A 94 16.13 -11.02 17.04
N THR A 95 16.31 -11.68 15.90
CA THR A 95 15.19 -12.13 15.08
C THR A 95 15.33 -13.59 14.63
N SER A 96 14.21 -14.24 14.33
CA SER A 96 14.18 -15.63 13.88
C SER A 96 14.54 -15.76 12.40
N ALA A 97 15.00 -16.95 11.99
CA ALA A 97 15.26 -17.26 10.58
C ALA A 97 14.01 -17.09 9.70
N THR A 98 12.82 -17.37 10.24
CA THR A 98 11.55 -17.17 9.52
C THR A 98 11.28 -15.69 9.25
N ASN A 99 11.49 -14.83 10.25
CA ASN A 99 11.33 -13.38 10.07
C ASN A 99 12.35 -12.82 9.09
N ILE A 100 13.58 -13.35 9.09
CA ILE A 100 14.61 -12.97 8.12
C ILE A 100 14.15 -13.30 6.70
N ALA A 101 13.72 -14.55 6.46
CA ALA A 101 13.27 -14.99 5.15
C ALA A 101 12.09 -14.15 4.65
N PHE A 102 11.09 -13.90 5.49
CA PHE A 102 9.95 -13.05 5.19
C PHE A 102 10.37 -11.62 4.84
N SER A 103 11.27 -11.03 5.61
CA SER A 103 11.72 -9.66 5.37
C SER A 103 12.55 -9.52 4.12
N LEU A 104 13.39 -10.50 3.77
CA LEU A 104 14.16 -10.51 2.54
C LEU A 104 13.26 -10.62 1.30
N ASP A 105 12.28 -11.51 1.34
CA ASP A 105 11.28 -11.65 0.27
C ASP A 105 10.49 -10.36 0.10
N GLY A 106 9.99 -9.79 1.19
CA GLY A 106 9.28 -8.51 1.18
C GLY A 106 10.12 -7.33 0.70
N LEU A 107 11.43 -7.29 1.01
CA LEU A 107 12.34 -6.25 0.51
C LEU A 107 12.54 -6.35 -1.01
N LEU A 108 12.74 -7.55 -1.54
CA LEU A 108 12.87 -7.77 -2.98
C LEU A 108 11.60 -7.34 -3.71
N PHE A 109 10.45 -7.73 -3.19
CA PHE A 109 9.16 -7.34 -3.71
C PHE A 109 8.95 -5.82 -3.61
N GLY A 110 9.24 -5.22 -2.45
CA GLY A 110 9.11 -3.79 -2.21
C GLY A 110 9.98 -2.94 -3.14
N GLN A 111 11.20 -3.40 -3.47
CA GLN A 111 12.05 -2.71 -4.44
C GLN A 111 11.45 -2.72 -5.84
N ALA A 112 10.95 -3.86 -6.30
CA ALA A 112 10.29 -3.97 -7.61
C ALA A 112 9.02 -3.09 -7.68
N ALA A 113 8.20 -3.10 -6.62
CA ALA A 113 7.02 -2.27 -6.52
C ALA A 113 7.37 -0.78 -6.49
N TRP A 114 8.43 -0.39 -5.81
CA TRP A 114 8.90 1.00 -5.79
C TRP A 114 9.32 1.48 -7.18
N MET A 115 10.14 0.70 -7.87
CA MET A 115 10.56 1.06 -9.25
C MET A 115 9.33 1.24 -10.15
N ALA A 116 8.42 0.27 -10.16
CA ALA A 116 7.20 0.35 -10.97
C ALA A 116 6.31 1.54 -10.59
N ALA A 117 6.17 1.86 -9.31
CA ALA A 117 5.39 2.99 -8.84
C ALA A 117 6.03 4.33 -9.19
N THR A 118 7.37 4.41 -9.15
CA THR A 118 8.09 5.62 -9.52
C THR A 118 7.97 5.88 -11.03
N ASP A 119 8.17 4.85 -11.86
CA ASP A 119 8.00 4.94 -13.31
C ASP A 119 6.57 5.37 -13.68
N ALA A 120 5.57 4.84 -13.00
CA ALA A 120 4.17 5.22 -13.21
C ALA A 120 3.88 6.67 -12.80
N LEU A 121 4.50 7.15 -11.72
CA LEU A 121 4.35 8.54 -11.28
C LEU A 121 5.01 9.51 -12.26
N GLU A 122 6.23 9.21 -12.74
CA GLU A 122 6.90 10.00 -13.76
C GLU A 122 6.05 10.10 -15.03
N ALA A 123 5.52 8.96 -15.52
CA ALA A 123 4.66 8.93 -16.69
C ALA A 123 3.35 9.74 -16.50
N ALA A 124 2.80 9.77 -15.31
CA ALA A 124 1.61 10.56 -14.99
C ALA A 124 1.90 12.06 -15.00
N LEU A 125 3.07 12.48 -14.52
CA LEU A 125 3.49 13.88 -14.51
C LEU A 125 3.85 14.40 -15.92
N ASP A 126 4.50 13.57 -16.74
CA ASP A 126 4.87 13.91 -18.12
C ASP A 126 3.64 13.98 -19.05
N GLY A 127 2.54 13.33 -18.72
CA GLY A 127 1.30 13.34 -19.49
C GLY A 127 0.40 14.57 -19.27
N GLU A 128 0.74 15.40 -18.29
CA GLU A 128 0.00 16.64 -17.97
C GLU A 128 0.56 17.90 -18.70
N GLU A 129 1.65 17.78 -19.48
CA GLU A 129 2.17 18.85 -20.37
C GLU A 129 1.56 18.78 -21.78
#